data_9c4e47cbb8a83cc5746d34bada8a7d27
#
_entry.id   9c4e47cbb8a83cc5746d34bada8a7d27
#
_cell.length_a   1.000
_cell.length_b   1.000
_cell.length_c   1.000
_cell.angle_alpha   90.00
_cell.angle_beta   90.00
_cell.angle_gamma   90.00
#
_symmetry.space_group_name_H-M   'P 1'
#
loop_
_entity.id
_entity.type
_entity.pdbx_description
1 polymer ?
#
loop_
_entity_poly.entity_id
_entity_poly.type
_entity_poly.pdbx_seq_one_letter_code
_entity_poly.pdbx_strand_id
1 'polypeptide(L)'
;VVGYTQNDIDVWSDVMARSIRAAGGSRNDKVHVAYGYGLFTGGLGAHYGAERLGCAVIPMSGGQTEKQVQLIRDFEPDIIMVTPSYMLNIADEMDRQGIDPRTLPCPFAPAFSVPNPGPTACARP
;
A
#
# COMPACT_ATOMS: atom_id res chain seq x y z
N VAL A 1 -22.83 -3.24 -10.11
CA VAL A 1 -22.63 -2.88 -8.70
C VAL A 1 -22.92 -4.10 -7.86
N VAL A 2 -22.02 -4.45 -6.96
CA VAL A 2 -22.16 -5.56 -6.01
C VAL A 2 -22.22 -4.98 -4.60
N GLY A 3 -23.22 -5.37 -3.84
CA GLY A 3 -23.33 -5.00 -2.42
C GLY A 3 -22.58 -6.01 -1.55
N TYR A 4 -21.97 -5.54 -0.48
CA TYR A 4 -21.33 -6.37 0.53
C TYR A 4 -22.13 -6.33 1.83
N THR A 5 -22.30 -7.48 2.47
CA THR A 5 -22.78 -7.56 3.84
C THR A 5 -21.66 -7.25 4.83
N GLN A 6 -21.98 -6.99 6.09
CA GLN A 6 -20.97 -6.81 7.12
C GLN A 6 -20.06 -8.05 7.24
N ASN A 7 -20.63 -9.24 7.14
CA ASN A 7 -19.86 -10.48 7.17
C ASN A 7 -18.87 -10.60 5.99
N ASP A 8 -19.26 -10.14 4.78
CA ASP A 8 -18.35 -10.14 3.62
C ASP A 8 -17.18 -9.20 3.87
N ILE A 9 -17.44 -8.02 4.44
CA ILE A 9 -16.38 -7.06 4.80
C ILE A 9 -15.44 -7.64 5.86
N ASP A 10 -15.97 -8.31 6.86
CA ASP A 10 -15.16 -8.93 7.92
C ASP A 10 -14.27 -10.04 7.38
N VAL A 11 -14.81 -10.93 6.54
CA VAL A 11 -14.04 -11.99 5.87
C VAL A 11 -12.96 -11.39 4.97
N TRP A 12 -13.31 -10.38 4.17
CA TRP A 12 -12.37 -9.70 3.28
C TRP A 12 -11.22 -9.04 4.07
N SER A 13 -11.55 -8.33 5.14
CA SER A 13 -10.57 -7.70 6.02
C SER A 13 -9.62 -8.72 6.64
N ASP A 14 -10.12 -9.87 7.09
CA ASP A 14 -9.31 -10.95 7.63
C ASP A 14 -8.34 -11.54 6.58
N VAL A 15 -8.83 -11.80 5.38
CA VAL A 15 -7.99 -12.32 4.28
C VAL A 15 -6.90 -11.32 3.90
N MET A 16 -7.23 -10.04 3.81
CA MET A 16 -6.26 -9.00 3.51
C MET A 16 -5.24 -8.81 4.63
N ALA A 17 -5.66 -8.84 5.89
CA ALA A 17 -4.75 -8.78 7.04
C ALA A 17 -3.75 -9.95 7.03
N ARG A 18 -4.22 -11.17 6.73
CA ARG A 18 -3.37 -12.35 6.58
C ARG A 18 -2.39 -12.21 5.42
N SER A 19 -2.84 -11.63 4.30
CA SER A 19 -2.00 -11.38 3.13
C SER A 19 -0.90 -10.37 3.44
N ILE A 20 -1.22 -9.26 4.11
CA ILE A 20 -0.24 -8.26 4.55
C ILE A 20 0.78 -8.90 5.49
N ARG A 21 0.32 -9.72 6.43
CA ARG A 21 1.20 -10.43 7.36
C ARG A 21 2.11 -11.44 6.66
N ALA A 22 1.60 -12.17 5.67
CA ALA A 22 2.39 -13.10 4.87
C ALA A 22 3.48 -12.40 4.05
N ALA A 23 3.25 -11.14 3.66
CA ALA A 23 4.23 -10.30 3.00
C ALA A 23 5.25 -9.64 3.95
N GLY A 24 5.19 -9.94 5.25
CA GLY A 24 6.11 -9.42 6.26
C GLY A 24 5.57 -8.22 7.06
N GLY A 25 4.35 -7.77 6.77
CA GLY A 25 3.71 -6.69 7.54
C GLY A 25 3.38 -7.11 8.97
N SER A 26 3.44 -6.17 9.86
CA SER A 26 3.22 -6.40 11.29
C SER A 26 2.28 -5.37 11.90
N ARG A 27 1.81 -5.65 13.10
CA ARG A 27 1.05 -4.72 13.91
C ARG A 27 1.89 -3.47 14.18
N ASN A 28 1.26 -2.31 14.12
CA ASN A 28 1.85 -0.98 14.27
C ASN A 28 2.63 -0.46 13.06
N ASP A 29 2.75 -1.21 11.97
CA ASP A 29 3.29 -0.69 10.73
C ASP A 29 2.40 0.44 10.19
N LYS A 30 3.01 1.38 9.48
CA LYS A 30 2.32 2.43 8.74
C LYS A 30 2.14 1.97 7.29
N VAL A 31 0.91 1.92 6.82
CA VAL A 31 0.54 1.46 5.48
C VAL A 31 0.06 2.62 4.63
N HIS A 32 0.81 2.95 3.60
CA HIS A 32 0.42 3.96 2.60
C HIS A 32 -0.38 3.28 1.49
N VAL A 33 -1.65 3.68 1.34
CA VAL A 33 -2.56 3.11 0.34
C VAL A 33 -2.70 4.06 -0.83
N ALA A 34 -2.07 3.70 -1.95
CA ALA A 34 -2.09 4.43 -3.22
C ALA A 34 -3.05 3.80 -4.24
N TYR A 35 -4.07 3.08 -3.77
CA TYR A 35 -5.19 2.58 -4.58
C TYR A 35 -6.38 3.54 -4.52
N GLY A 36 -7.16 3.59 -5.62
CA GLY A 36 -8.41 4.36 -5.62
C GLY A 36 -9.43 3.85 -4.61
N TYR A 37 -10.06 4.79 -3.89
CA TYR A 37 -11.12 4.51 -2.91
C TYR A 37 -12.54 4.63 -3.47
N GLY A 38 -12.68 5.02 -4.74
CA GLY A 38 -13.99 5.20 -5.37
C GLY A 38 -14.71 3.87 -5.65
N LEU A 39 -15.32 3.74 -6.82
CA LEU A 39 -15.97 2.50 -7.25
C LEU A 39 -14.99 1.38 -7.64
N PHE A 40 -13.88 1.31 -6.95
CA PHE A 40 -12.81 0.34 -7.13
C PHE A 40 -12.55 -0.40 -5.81
N THR A 41 -12.50 -1.72 -5.86
CA THR A 41 -12.42 -2.57 -4.67
C THR A 41 -11.07 -2.52 -3.95
N GLY A 42 -9.98 -2.22 -4.67
CA GLY A 42 -8.61 -2.36 -4.15
C GLY A 42 -8.32 -1.50 -2.92
N GLY A 43 -8.69 -0.22 -2.96
CA GLY A 43 -8.41 0.72 -1.87
C GLY A 43 -9.07 0.34 -0.55
N LEU A 44 -10.36 0.02 -0.59
CA LEU A 44 -11.12 -0.34 0.62
C LEU A 44 -10.63 -1.65 1.23
N GLY A 45 -10.35 -2.67 0.40
CA GLY A 45 -9.84 -3.95 0.90
C GLY A 45 -8.48 -3.80 1.58
N ALA A 46 -7.58 -3.04 0.96
CA ALA A 46 -6.27 -2.73 1.53
C ALA A 46 -6.39 -1.98 2.86
N HIS A 47 -7.26 -0.98 2.93
CA HIS A 47 -7.52 -0.18 4.11
C HIS A 47 -8.02 -1.02 5.28
N TYR A 48 -9.16 -1.70 5.09
CA TYR A 48 -9.75 -2.52 6.15
C TYR A 48 -8.85 -3.68 6.58
N GLY A 49 -8.09 -4.27 5.67
CA GLY A 49 -7.13 -5.31 5.99
C GLY A 49 -5.97 -4.80 6.84
N ALA A 50 -5.45 -3.62 6.53
CA ALA A 50 -4.40 -2.98 7.32
C ALA A 50 -4.90 -2.59 8.71
N GLU A 51 -6.09 -1.98 8.82
CA GLU A 51 -6.72 -1.69 10.11
C GLU A 51 -6.95 -2.96 10.94
N ARG A 52 -7.45 -4.03 10.32
CA ARG A 52 -7.68 -5.32 10.98
C ARG A 52 -6.39 -5.93 11.52
N LEU A 53 -5.27 -5.75 10.84
CA LEU A 53 -3.95 -6.17 11.31
C LEU A 53 -3.45 -5.30 12.48
N GLY A 54 -3.96 -4.08 12.62
CA GLY A 54 -3.55 -3.12 13.63
C GLY A 54 -2.49 -2.13 13.14
N CYS A 55 -2.44 -1.90 11.83
CA CYS A 55 -1.59 -0.91 11.19
C CYS A 55 -2.22 0.50 11.23
N ALA A 56 -1.39 1.53 11.16
CA ALA A 56 -1.83 2.87 10.85
C ALA A 56 -1.96 3.05 9.33
N VAL A 57 -3.11 3.50 8.84
CA VAL A 57 -3.37 3.63 7.40
C VAL A 57 -3.27 5.08 6.95
N ILE A 58 -2.53 5.32 5.87
CA ILE A 58 -2.44 6.60 5.17
C ILE A 58 -3.26 6.47 3.88
N PRO A 59 -4.54 6.92 3.85
CA PRO A 59 -5.46 6.67 2.76
C PRO A 59 -5.35 7.73 1.66
N MET A 60 -4.21 7.76 0.96
CA MET A 60 -3.94 8.80 -0.05
C MET A 60 -4.77 8.64 -1.32
N SER A 61 -5.20 7.43 -1.67
CA SER A 61 -5.82 7.13 -2.96
C SER A 61 -4.83 7.18 -4.13
N GLY A 62 -5.30 6.98 -5.36
CA GLY A 62 -4.47 7.08 -6.57
C GLY A 62 -4.34 8.52 -7.09
N GLY A 63 -3.31 8.78 -7.87
CA GLY A 63 -3.05 10.09 -8.47
C GLY A 63 -2.30 11.05 -7.55
N GLN A 64 -2.15 12.31 -7.97
CA GLN A 64 -1.42 13.36 -7.25
C GLN A 64 0.01 12.93 -6.84
N THR A 65 0.82 12.51 -7.80
CA THR A 65 2.10 11.83 -7.57
C THR A 65 3.07 12.65 -6.70
N GLU A 66 3.10 13.97 -6.86
CA GLU A 66 3.91 14.86 -6.01
C GLU A 66 3.51 14.77 -4.53
N LYS A 67 2.20 14.70 -4.26
CA LYS A 67 1.67 14.56 -2.90
C LYS A 67 1.90 13.15 -2.33
N GLN A 68 1.90 12.12 -3.19
CA GLN A 68 2.30 10.77 -2.77
C GLN A 68 3.73 10.79 -2.23
N VAL A 69 4.66 11.38 -2.99
CA VAL A 69 6.07 11.50 -2.60
C VAL A 69 6.22 12.30 -1.31
N GLN A 70 5.49 13.42 -1.18
CA GLN A 70 5.50 14.21 0.05
C GLN A 70 5.05 13.39 1.26
N LEU A 71 3.91 12.68 1.17
CA LEU A 71 3.40 11.88 2.28
C LEU A 71 4.29 10.69 2.62
N ILE A 72 4.91 10.05 1.62
CA ILE A 72 5.88 8.98 1.83
C ILE A 72 7.08 9.51 2.63
N ARG A 73 7.56 10.70 2.31
CA ARG A 73 8.67 11.32 3.05
C ARG A 73 8.27 11.76 4.45
N ASP A 74 7.08 12.37 4.60
CA ASP A 74 6.65 12.96 5.87
C ASP A 74 6.21 11.89 6.89
N PHE A 75 5.58 10.81 6.44
CA PHE A 75 5.08 9.75 7.30
C PHE A 75 6.00 8.53 7.40
N GLU A 76 6.93 8.39 6.47
CA GLU A 76 7.86 7.24 6.43
C GLU A 76 7.12 5.90 6.60
N PRO A 77 6.21 5.53 5.66
CA PRO A 77 5.43 4.31 5.78
C PRO A 77 6.32 3.07 5.71
N ASP A 78 5.97 2.02 6.46
CA ASP A 78 6.64 0.73 6.41
C ASP A 78 6.20 -0.10 5.21
N ILE A 79 4.98 0.13 4.73
CA ILE A 79 4.35 -0.60 3.62
C ILE A 79 3.70 0.40 2.67
N ILE A 80 3.92 0.21 1.36
CA ILE A 80 3.22 0.95 0.31
C ILE A 80 2.40 -0.03 -0.52
N MET A 81 1.09 0.17 -0.57
CA MET A 81 0.16 -0.62 -1.37
C MET A 81 -0.22 0.15 -2.63
N VAL A 82 0.28 -0.31 -3.77
CA VAL A 82 0.22 0.40 -5.04
C VAL A 82 0.25 -0.58 -6.21
N THR A 83 -0.27 -0.17 -7.37
CA THR A 83 -0.06 -0.96 -8.59
C THR A 83 1.38 -0.81 -9.10
N PRO A 84 1.98 -1.84 -9.71
CA PRO A 84 3.37 -1.79 -10.17
C PRO A 84 3.65 -0.63 -11.11
N SER A 85 2.76 -0.39 -12.06
CA SER A 85 2.90 0.70 -13.02
C SER A 85 2.88 2.08 -12.35
N TYR A 86 2.04 2.25 -11.33
CA TYR A 86 1.98 3.53 -10.61
C TYR A 86 3.17 3.71 -9.66
N MET A 87 3.75 2.61 -9.17
CA MET A 87 4.99 2.66 -8.39
C MET A 87 6.16 3.25 -9.20
N LEU A 88 6.25 2.93 -10.49
CA LEU A 88 7.24 3.53 -11.38
C LEU A 88 7.05 5.05 -11.49
N ASN A 89 5.80 5.50 -11.62
CA ASN A 89 5.51 6.94 -11.66
C ASN A 89 5.91 7.65 -10.35
N ILE A 90 5.74 7.00 -9.21
CA ILE A 90 6.18 7.53 -7.92
C ILE A 90 7.72 7.60 -7.86
N ALA A 91 8.41 6.58 -8.35
CA ALA A 91 9.87 6.56 -8.42
C ALA A 91 10.42 7.65 -9.34
N ASP A 92 9.85 7.81 -10.53
CA ASP A 92 10.22 8.89 -11.47
C ASP A 92 10.02 10.29 -10.86
N GLU A 93 8.95 10.46 -10.08
CA GLU A 93 8.68 11.71 -9.38
C GLU A 93 9.70 11.96 -8.25
N MET A 94 10.10 10.92 -7.52
CA MET A 94 11.17 11.04 -6.53
C MET A 94 12.49 11.48 -7.17
N ASP A 95 12.87 10.85 -8.28
CA ASP A 95 14.07 11.23 -9.04
C ASP A 95 14.00 12.69 -9.52
N ARG A 96 12.84 13.14 -10.00
CA ARG A 96 12.61 14.53 -10.42
C ARG A 96 12.78 15.52 -9.26
N GLN A 97 12.40 15.13 -8.06
CA GLN A 97 12.56 15.93 -6.84
C GLN A 97 13.95 15.79 -6.20
N GLY A 98 14.86 14.99 -6.78
CA GLY A 98 16.20 14.73 -6.23
C GLY A 98 16.21 13.88 -4.97
N ILE A 99 15.16 13.08 -4.75
CA ILE A 99 15.02 12.19 -3.60
C ILE A 99 15.51 10.80 -4.01
N ASP A 100 16.56 10.30 -3.38
CA ASP A 100 17.00 8.92 -3.59
C ASP A 100 16.06 7.95 -2.82
N PRO A 101 15.30 7.08 -3.51
CA PRO A 101 14.40 6.13 -2.86
C PRO A 101 15.09 5.20 -1.85
N ARG A 102 16.40 4.98 -2.01
CA ARG A 102 17.20 4.13 -1.11
C ARG A 102 17.52 4.77 0.24
N THR A 103 17.33 6.08 0.34
CA THR A 103 17.55 6.83 1.60
C THR A 103 16.29 6.89 2.46
N LEU A 104 15.15 6.46 1.92
CA LEU A 104 13.91 6.41 2.67
C LEU A 104 13.94 5.23 3.65
N PRO A 105 13.42 5.39 4.87
CA PRO A 105 13.38 4.31 5.85
C PRO A 105 12.46 3.15 5.43
N CYS A 106 11.53 3.39 4.50
CA CYS A 106 10.82 2.35 3.81
C CYS A 106 11.76 1.76 2.76
N PRO A 107 12.35 0.57 2.98
CA PRO A 107 12.95 -0.13 1.86
C PRO A 107 11.80 -0.31 0.86
N PHE A 108 12.02 0.11 -0.37
CA PHE A 108 11.08 -0.01 -1.49
C PHE A 108 10.76 -1.50 -1.71
N ALA A 109 10.07 -2.08 -0.75
CA ALA A 109 9.52 -3.41 -0.84
C ALA A 109 8.19 -3.27 -1.55
N PRO A 110 8.01 -3.78 -2.75
CA PRO A 110 6.73 -3.76 -3.44
C PRO A 110 5.74 -4.59 -2.65
N ALA A 111 5.05 -3.93 -1.73
CA ALA A 111 3.95 -4.56 -1.07
C ALA A 111 2.79 -4.67 -2.05
N PHE A 112 2.34 -5.87 -2.25
CA PHE A 112 1.08 -6.23 -2.86
C PHE A 112 0.73 -5.53 -4.18
N SER A 113 1.25 -6.04 -5.23
CA SER A 113 0.71 -5.91 -6.58
C SER A 113 -0.43 -6.91 -6.75
N VAL A 114 -1.64 -6.42 -7.06
CA VAL A 114 -2.68 -7.26 -7.67
C VAL A 114 -2.16 -7.82 -8.99
N PRO A 115 -2.45 -9.07 -9.36
CA PRO A 115 -1.52 -9.92 -10.07
C PRO A 115 -1.20 -9.44 -11.49
N ASN A 116 0.02 -9.04 -11.67
CA ASN A 116 0.73 -9.35 -12.87
C ASN A 116 1.82 -10.35 -12.45
N PRO A 117 2.00 -11.49 -13.12
CA PRO A 117 2.91 -12.53 -12.65
C PRO A 117 4.37 -12.12 -12.85
N GLY A 118 4.93 -11.48 -11.87
CA GLY A 118 6.35 -11.15 -11.85
C GLY A 118 6.81 -10.92 -10.41
N PRO A 119 7.99 -11.40 -10.03
CA PRO A 119 8.33 -11.67 -8.64
C PRO A 119 8.78 -10.42 -7.90
N THR A 120 8.46 -10.38 -6.67
CA THR A 120 9.34 -10.08 -5.53
C THR A 120 8.64 -9.27 -4.44
N ALA A 121 8.25 -10.00 -3.42
CA ALA A 121 8.21 -9.46 -2.08
C ALA A 121 9.67 -9.32 -1.61
N CYS A 122 10.13 -8.12 -1.32
CA CYS A 122 11.38 -7.92 -0.62
C CYS A 122 11.06 -7.89 0.87
N ALA A 123 11.30 -9.00 1.56
CA ALA A 123 11.29 -9.04 3.01
C ALA A 123 12.55 -8.35 3.53
N ARG A 124 12.42 -7.61 4.62
CA ARG A 124 13.59 -7.17 5.40
C ARG A 124 14.43 -8.39 5.81
N PRO A 125 15.74 -8.26 5.86
CA PRO A 125 16.59 -9.27 6.49
C PRO A 125 16.29 -9.40 7.98
#